data_e03bca853552ea37372e28da0dfaba87
#
_entry.id   e03bca853552ea37372e28da0dfaba87
#
_cell.length_a   1.000
_cell.length_b   1.000
_cell.length_c   1.000
_cell.angle_alpha   90.00
_cell.angle_beta   90.00
_cell.angle_gamma   90.00
#
_symmetry.space_group_name_H-M   'P 1'
#
loop_
_entity.id
_entity.type
_entity.pdbx_description
1 polymer ?
#
loop_
_entity_poly.entity_id
_entity_poly.type
_entity_poly.pdbx_seq_one_letter_code
_entity_poly.pdbx_strand_id
1 'polypeptide(L)'
;MEHQKNLFIEHDRLRTYQESGFEECTPRELKSLPSSAIVPLSLLAIHTLKLSDSLSDEELRLQVEIRMYEEGNLNSDEEYTIDFIRHHINNDSDALVEVFALSHSKARDYFSEMLTKTGAIDIITPGFMVYGSLYDTLPKGNDLFIYWGEEESYGVIYQEGRYIAHRGIETLTSIAVETGLDLAKLKQYLYTKGLIEENYLPEELNKFILLQERVAKNIERLVHTINHKRGLFGLTGIDHVYLDFEGESIPGLETVFSAYGIADTKIIPLTLPNVTPVQFHETLCASYLLQVQSPLNLSPFARKAPWYHRESGKFLAFGGGAMLLVLIISLCVAWMISSEETRKEELTAKLETLHKETASLSVILKKNSLLLAEQQSKNKAVQEEITLYHAAEETAALIDDMHSKRQQFLLDTTAELGRYRLGAMLMEQNSSKQMSLLVVSDYRKRDDIAKLMSGLYARGYQDVQTHEIKLDNNNTTYNSLVKVTR
;
A
#
# COMPACT_ATOMS: atom_id res chain seq x y z
N MET A 1 10.65 16.79 10.84
CA MET A 1 10.64 15.35 10.56
C MET A 1 11.47 14.71 11.64
N GLU A 2 10.92 13.79 12.44
CA GLU A 2 11.74 13.02 13.39
C GLU A 2 12.72 12.19 12.56
N HIS A 3 14.00 12.29 12.85
CA HIS A 3 15.05 11.51 12.20
C HIS A 3 14.78 10.03 12.47
N GLN A 4 14.39 9.31 11.44
CA GLN A 4 14.02 7.90 11.55
C GLN A 4 15.30 7.08 11.62
N LYS A 5 15.59 6.47 12.77
CA LYS A 5 16.69 5.52 12.93
C LYS A 5 16.32 4.18 12.31
N ASN A 6 17.23 3.58 11.58
CA ASN A 6 17.11 2.23 11.07
C ASN A 6 18.22 1.34 11.57
N LEU A 7 17.89 0.07 11.78
CA LEU A 7 18.85 -0.97 12.08
C LEU A 7 19.27 -1.66 10.79
N PHE A 8 20.53 -1.63 10.47
CA PHE A 8 21.09 -2.37 9.36
C PHE A 8 21.74 -3.67 9.85
N ILE A 9 21.52 -4.76 9.12
CA ILE A 9 22.03 -6.08 9.42
C ILE A 9 22.99 -6.49 8.29
N GLU A 10 24.26 -6.53 8.59
CA GLU A 10 25.27 -7.06 7.70
C GLU A 10 25.88 -8.32 8.32
N HIS A 11 25.53 -9.47 7.76
CA HIS A 11 26.03 -10.80 8.13
C HIS A 11 26.07 -11.04 9.66
N ASP A 12 27.08 -10.56 10.35
CA ASP A 12 27.29 -10.71 11.80
C ASP A 12 27.23 -9.39 12.59
N ARG A 13 27.02 -8.25 11.91
CA ARG A 13 27.10 -6.92 12.51
C ARG A 13 25.76 -6.24 12.53
N LEU A 14 25.50 -5.53 13.63
CA LEU A 14 24.30 -4.74 13.85
C LEU A 14 24.69 -3.29 14.07
N ARG A 15 24.22 -2.41 13.20
CA ARG A 15 24.49 -0.97 13.29
C ARG A 15 23.22 -0.18 13.13
N THR A 16 23.09 0.92 13.85
CA THR A 16 22.05 1.91 13.60
C THR A 16 22.57 2.95 12.64
N TYR A 17 21.77 3.27 11.65
CA TYR A 17 22.03 4.36 10.72
C TYR A 17 21.12 5.54 11.06
N GLN A 18 21.73 6.71 11.12
CA GLN A 18 21.07 8.01 11.24
C GLN A 18 21.76 8.95 10.25
N GLU A 19 21.13 10.06 9.87
CA GLU A 19 21.71 11.03 8.92
C GLU A 19 23.14 11.50 9.26
N SER A 20 23.54 11.38 10.52
CA SER A 20 24.89 11.70 11.00
C SER A 20 25.92 10.57 10.86
N GLY A 21 25.52 9.38 10.44
CA GLY A 21 26.39 8.21 10.30
C GLY A 21 25.93 7.00 11.14
N PHE A 22 26.84 6.02 11.29
CA PHE A 22 26.59 4.80 12.04
C PHE A 22 26.91 4.96 13.53
N GLU A 23 25.99 4.49 14.37
CA GLU A 23 26.18 4.40 15.81
C GLU A 23 26.07 2.94 16.27
N GLU A 24 26.73 2.59 17.38
CA GLU A 24 26.52 1.31 18.02
C GLU A 24 25.10 1.21 18.58
N CYS A 25 24.48 0.07 18.34
CA CYS A 25 23.09 -0.15 18.71
C CYS A 25 22.96 -0.65 20.15
N THR A 26 22.08 -0.04 20.92
CA THR A 26 21.78 -0.55 22.27
C THR A 26 20.83 -1.76 22.19
N PRO A 27 20.89 -2.72 23.16
CA PRO A 27 20.00 -3.90 23.15
C PRO A 27 18.50 -3.58 23.16
N ARG A 28 18.12 -2.38 23.61
CA ARG A 28 16.71 -1.94 23.61
C ARG A 28 16.24 -1.50 22.23
N GLU A 29 17.12 -0.86 21.47
CA GLU A 29 16.84 -0.38 20.10
C GLU A 29 16.72 -1.53 19.13
N LEU A 30 17.47 -2.63 19.34
CA LEU A 30 17.46 -3.82 18.46
C LEU A 30 16.06 -4.36 18.16
N LYS A 31 15.13 -4.30 19.12
CA LYS A 31 13.78 -4.85 18.95
C LYS A 31 12.74 -3.84 18.47
N SER A 32 13.05 -2.56 18.52
CA SER A 32 12.09 -1.48 18.22
C SER A 32 12.31 -0.81 16.86
N LEU A 33 13.56 -0.72 16.41
CA LEU A 33 13.90 -0.05 15.15
C LEU A 33 13.55 -0.91 13.94
N PRO A 34 13.07 -0.30 12.85
CA PRO A 34 13.00 -0.96 11.55
C PRO A 34 14.35 -1.51 11.14
N SER A 35 14.39 -2.71 10.60
CA SER A 35 15.64 -3.40 10.26
C SER A 35 15.70 -3.76 8.79
N SER A 36 16.86 -3.58 8.17
CA SER A 36 17.13 -3.95 6.79
C SER A 36 18.37 -4.83 6.68
N ALA A 37 18.37 -5.71 5.69
CA ALA A 37 19.49 -6.58 5.41
C ALA A 37 19.67 -6.77 3.89
N ILE A 38 20.90 -7.00 3.48
CA ILE A 38 21.24 -7.46 2.14
C ILE A 38 21.29 -8.99 2.13
N VAL A 39 20.72 -9.58 1.10
CA VAL A 39 20.81 -11.00 0.82
C VAL A 39 21.70 -11.24 -0.39
N PRO A 40 22.65 -12.20 -0.31
CA PRO A 40 23.50 -12.53 -1.45
C PRO A 40 22.69 -13.21 -2.56
N LEU A 41 23.08 -12.94 -3.82
CA LEU A 41 22.44 -13.50 -5.01
C LEU A 41 22.43 -15.04 -5.02
N SER A 42 23.44 -15.67 -4.41
CA SER A 42 23.54 -17.13 -4.32
C SER A 42 22.40 -17.79 -3.54
N LEU A 43 21.70 -17.03 -2.70
CA LEU A 43 20.54 -17.54 -1.93
C LEU A 43 19.21 -17.33 -2.65
N LEU A 44 19.21 -16.54 -3.75
CA LEU A 44 18.00 -16.19 -4.49
C LEU A 44 17.79 -17.12 -5.68
N ALA A 45 16.55 -17.50 -5.90
CA ALA A 45 16.09 -17.98 -7.20
C ALA A 45 15.54 -16.77 -7.98
N ILE A 46 16.16 -16.48 -9.13
CA ILE A 46 15.79 -15.34 -9.97
C ILE A 46 15.32 -15.87 -11.31
N HIS A 47 14.16 -15.42 -11.74
CA HIS A 47 13.58 -15.81 -13.03
C HIS A 47 12.91 -14.63 -13.71
N THR A 48 12.93 -14.60 -15.04
CA THR A 48 12.27 -13.54 -15.82
C THR A 48 11.09 -14.14 -16.57
N LEU A 49 9.89 -13.65 -16.26
CA LEU A 49 8.64 -14.04 -16.90
C LEU A 49 8.18 -12.99 -17.92
N LYS A 50 7.55 -13.44 -18.98
CA LYS A 50 6.83 -12.58 -19.91
C LYS A 50 5.34 -12.75 -19.63
N LEU A 51 4.67 -11.69 -19.15
CA LEU A 51 3.27 -11.69 -18.73
C LEU A 51 2.55 -10.50 -19.35
N SER A 52 1.23 -10.63 -19.54
CA SER A 52 0.43 -9.53 -20.09
C SER A 52 0.50 -8.28 -19.22
N ASP A 53 0.71 -7.12 -19.84
CA ASP A 53 0.76 -5.83 -19.16
C ASP A 53 -0.64 -5.34 -18.69
N SER A 54 -1.71 -6.01 -19.12
CA SER A 54 -3.08 -5.70 -18.72
C SER A 54 -3.52 -6.34 -17.40
N LEU A 55 -2.69 -7.20 -16.79
CA LEU A 55 -3.01 -7.86 -15.52
C LEU A 55 -3.05 -6.85 -14.38
N SER A 56 -4.04 -6.97 -13.52
CA SER A 56 -4.07 -6.27 -12.24
C SER A 56 -2.93 -6.76 -11.32
N ASP A 57 -2.56 -5.97 -10.33
CA ASP A 57 -1.46 -6.35 -9.40
C ASP A 57 -1.74 -7.66 -8.65
N GLU A 58 -3.00 -7.95 -8.33
CA GLU A 58 -3.40 -9.20 -7.67
C GLU A 58 -3.28 -10.41 -8.63
N GLU A 59 -3.76 -10.26 -9.87
CA GLU A 59 -3.63 -11.30 -10.89
C GLU A 59 -2.18 -11.55 -11.26
N LEU A 60 -1.39 -10.47 -11.39
CA LEU A 60 0.03 -10.55 -11.66
C LEU A 60 0.76 -11.32 -10.56
N ARG A 61 0.50 -11.01 -9.28
CA ARG A 61 1.11 -11.69 -8.14
C ARG A 61 0.79 -13.18 -8.14
N LEU A 62 -0.46 -13.55 -8.41
CA LEU A 62 -0.87 -14.95 -8.49
C LEU A 62 -0.19 -15.68 -9.67
N GLN A 63 -0.13 -15.04 -10.84
CA GLN A 63 0.54 -15.61 -12.02
C GLN A 63 2.04 -15.79 -11.78
N VAL A 64 2.69 -14.83 -11.17
CA VAL A 64 4.10 -14.89 -10.81
C VAL A 64 4.36 -16.06 -9.86
N GLU A 65 3.55 -16.22 -8.82
CA GLU A 65 3.71 -17.28 -7.86
C GLU A 65 3.59 -18.68 -8.53
N ILE A 66 2.55 -18.89 -9.33
CA ILE A 66 2.34 -20.16 -10.06
C ILE A 66 3.52 -20.45 -11.00
N ARG A 67 3.91 -19.46 -11.82
CA ARG A 67 4.98 -19.64 -12.81
C ARG A 67 6.34 -19.86 -12.17
N MET A 68 6.61 -19.27 -11.00
CA MET A 68 7.86 -19.52 -10.30
C MET A 68 8.01 -20.96 -9.85
N TYR A 69 6.92 -21.64 -9.45
CA TYR A 69 6.97 -23.07 -9.14
C TYR A 69 7.07 -23.93 -10.40
N GLU A 70 6.46 -23.52 -11.51
CA GLU A 70 6.47 -24.28 -12.77
C GLU A 70 7.78 -24.09 -13.56
N GLU A 71 8.26 -22.88 -13.71
CA GLU A 71 9.37 -22.49 -14.60
C GLU A 71 10.64 -22.07 -13.84
N GLY A 72 10.48 -21.53 -12.62
CA GLY A 72 11.58 -21.03 -11.78
C GLY A 72 12.31 -22.08 -10.97
N ASN A 73 11.96 -23.37 -11.13
CA ASN A 73 12.56 -24.52 -10.43
C ASN A 73 12.55 -24.40 -8.90
N LEU A 74 11.51 -23.80 -8.33
CA LEU A 74 11.33 -23.78 -6.89
C LEU A 74 10.93 -25.16 -6.37
N ASN A 75 11.46 -25.51 -5.20
CA ASN A 75 11.07 -26.77 -4.55
C ASN A 75 9.68 -26.61 -3.92
N SER A 76 8.72 -27.46 -4.31
CA SER A 76 7.36 -27.43 -3.76
C SER A 76 7.26 -27.74 -2.26
N ASP A 77 8.29 -28.37 -1.70
CA ASP A 77 8.35 -28.73 -0.28
C ASP A 77 8.94 -27.59 0.59
N GLU A 78 9.36 -26.49 -0.01
CA GLU A 78 9.90 -25.32 0.68
C GLU A 78 8.98 -24.12 0.56
N GLU A 79 8.96 -23.30 1.61
CA GLU A 79 8.29 -22.01 1.60
C GLU A 79 9.24 -20.92 1.06
N TYR A 80 8.70 -20.04 0.21
CA TYR A 80 9.44 -18.92 -0.36
C TYR A 80 8.71 -17.60 -0.11
N THR A 81 9.48 -16.56 0.12
CA THR A 81 9.01 -15.19 -0.10
C THR A 81 9.33 -14.83 -1.53
N ILE A 82 8.30 -14.48 -2.31
CA ILE A 82 8.41 -14.10 -3.71
C ILE A 82 8.02 -12.64 -3.85
N ASP A 83 8.88 -11.86 -4.49
CA ASP A 83 8.59 -10.49 -4.88
C ASP A 83 9.14 -10.25 -6.28
N PHE A 84 8.68 -9.19 -6.97
CA PHE A 84 9.01 -9.00 -8.38
C PHE A 84 9.05 -7.54 -8.78
N ILE A 85 9.74 -7.28 -9.89
CA ILE A 85 9.80 -5.99 -10.55
C ILE A 85 9.17 -6.13 -11.94
N ARG A 86 8.19 -5.28 -12.22
CA ARG A 86 7.52 -5.21 -13.52
C ARG A 86 8.20 -4.18 -14.40
N HIS A 87 8.63 -4.60 -15.58
CA HIS A 87 9.22 -3.75 -16.60
C HIS A 87 8.29 -3.68 -17.80
N HIS A 88 7.87 -2.47 -18.16
CA HIS A 88 7.11 -2.24 -19.38
C HIS A 88 8.06 -2.30 -20.59
N ILE A 89 7.70 -3.08 -21.61
CA ILE A 89 8.46 -3.19 -22.86
C ILE A 89 7.90 -2.18 -23.84
N ASN A 90 8.77 -1.44 -24.51
CA ASN A 90 8.35 -0.52 -25.55
C ASN A 90 7.66 -1.27 -26.70
N ASN A 91 6.44 -0.84 -27.05
CA ASN A 91 5.62 -1.38 -28.15
C ASN A 91 5.17 -2.86 -28.00
N ASP A 92 5.17 -3.44 -26.83
CA ASP A 92 4.62 -4.78 -26.55
C ASP A 92 3.38 -4.68 -25.66
N SER A 93 2.44 -5.58 -25.84
CA SER A 93 1.29 -5.76 -24.92
C SER A 93 1.67 -6.52 -23.65
N ASP A 94 2.89 -7.03 -23.60
CA ASP A 94 3.43 -7.81 -22.52
C ASP A 94 4.46 -7.00 -21.73
N ALA A 95 4.58 -7.29 -20.44
CA ALA A 95 5.61 -6.81 -19.55
C ALA A 95 6.63 -7.91 -19.26
N LEU A 96 7.89 -7.54 -19.06
CA LEU A 96 8.87 -8.42 -18.43
C LEU A 96 8.75 -8.27 -16.91
N VAL A 97 8.59 -9.39 -16.25
CA VAL A 97 8.52 -9.45 -14.80
C VAL A 97 9.72 -10.21 -14.29
N GLU A 98 10.64 -9.50 -13.67
CA GLU A 98 11.79 -10.12 -13.02
C GLU A 98 11.41 -10.50 -11.60
N VAL A 99 11.46 -11.79 -11.30
CA VAL A 99 10.95 -12.38 -10.07
C VAL A 99 12.11 -12.86 -9.22
N PHE A 100 12.04 -12.56 -7.95
CA PHE A 100 13.01 -12.93 -6.94
C PHE A 100 12.31 -13.80 -5.89
N ALA A 101 12.89 -14.95 -5.58
CA ALA A 101 12.37 -15.84 -4.56
C ALA A 101 13.47 -16.19 -3.56
N LEU A 102 13.17 -16.05 -2.27
CA LEU A 102 14.04 -16.38 -1.15
C LEU A 102 13.42 -17.52 -0.34
N SER A 103 14.10 -18.65 -0.24
CA SER A 103 13.68 -19.77 0.60
C SER A 103 13.73 -19.37 2.08
N HIS A 104 12.64 -19.66 2.81
CA HIS A 104 12.54 -19.36 4.25
C HIS A 104 13.58 -20.14 5.06
N SER A 105 13.89 -21.38 4.67
CA SER A 105 14.92 -22.18 5.35
C SER A 105 16.30 -21.57 5.17
N LYS A 106 16.70 -21.29 3.93
CA LYS A 106 18.00 -20.67 3.62
C LYS A 106 18.16 -19.30 4.25
N ALA A 107 17.09 -18.48 4.21
CA ALA A 107 17.08 -17.18 4.87
C ALA A 107 17.25 -17.30 6.38
N ARG A 108 16.56 -18.26 7.01
CA ARG A 108 16.68 -18.50 8.45
C ARG A 108 18.08 -18.95 8.84
N ASP A 109 18.68 -19.84 8.07
CA ASP A 109 20.04 -20.31 8.32
C ASP A 109 21.05 -19.17 8.20
N TYR A 110 20.95 -18.37 7.14
CA TYR A 110 21.85 -17.26 6.88
C TYR A 110 21.75 -16.16 7.94
N PHE A 111 20.53 -15.79 8.35
CA PHE A 111 20.27 -14.72 9.32
C PHE A 111 20.03 -15.23 10.76
N SER A 112 20.35 -16.49 11.07
CA SER A 112 19.99 -17.13 12.34
C SER A 112 20.48 -16.37 13.57
N GLU A 113 21.74 -15.94 13.56
CA GLU A 113 22.33 -15.18 14.67
C GLU A 113 21.63 -13.82 14.84
N MET A 114 21.36 -13.12 13.74
CA MET A 114 20.72 -11.82 13.77
C MET A 114 19.28 -11.90 14.22
N LEU A 115 18.54 -12.89 13.74
CA LEU A 115 17.16 -13.14 14.16
C LEU A 115 17.06 -13.42 15.67
N THR A 116 18.06 -14.11 16.23
CA THR A 116 18.12 -14.34 17.69
C THR A 116 18.28 -13.01 18.46
N LYS A 117 19.02 -12.05 17.92
CA LYS A 117 19.26 -10.74 18.54
C LYS A 117 18.10 -9.76 18.31
N THR A 118 17.58 -9.68 17.09
CA THR A 118 16.58 -8.66 16.68
C THR A 118 15.14 -9.14 16.77
N GLY A 119 14.92 -10.44 16.59
CA GLY A 119 13.61 -11.08 16.53
C GLY A 119 12.85 -10.86 15.22
N ALA A 120 13.31 -9.95 14.37
CA ALA A 120 12.70 -9.63 13.07
C ALA A 120 13.72 -8.95 12.15
N ILE A 121 13.52 -9.08 10.84
CA ILE A 121 14.18 -8.31 9.79
C ILE A 121 13.08 -7.80 8.88
N ASP A 122 12.87 -6.49 8.85
CA ASP A 122 11.69 -5.91 8.18
C ASP A 122 11.82 -5.89 6.66
N ILE A 123 13.04 -5.65 6.15
CA ILE A 123 13.34 -5.70 4.72
C ILE A 123 14.59 -6.53 4.48
N ILE A 124 14.49 -7.45 3.52
CA ILE A 124 15.62 -8.17 2.94
C ILE A 124 15.59 -7.90 1.44
N THR A 125 16.68 -7.37 0.91
CA THR A 125 16.79 -7.00 -0.51
C THR A 125 18.15 -7.40 -1.08
N PRO A 126 18.26 -7.70 -2.40
CA PRO A 126 19.57 -7.90 -3.03
C PRO A 126 20.39 -6.61 -3.05
N GLY A 127 21.72 -6.74 -2.93
CA GLY A 127 22.63 -5.59 -2.86
C GLY A 127 22.53 -4.63 -4.06
N PHE A 128 22.25 -5.14 -5.27
CA PHE A 128 22.12 -4.29 -6.45
C PHE A 128 20.89 -3.36 -6.45
N MET A 129 19.90 -3.61 -5.59
CA MET A 129 18.71 -2.74 -5.48
C MET A 129 18.99 -1.46 -4.69
N VAL A 130 19.97 -1.46 -3.81
CA VAL A 130 20.22 -0.34 -2.90
C VAL A 130 20.75 0.92 -3.60
N TYR A 131 21.32 0.78 -4.80
CA TYR A 131 21.79 1.93 -5.61
C TYR A 131 20.65 2.87 -6.02
N GLY A 132 19.41 2.40 -6.02
CA GLY A 132 18.24 3.25 -6.24
C GLY A 132 18.14 4.42 -5.27
N SER A 133 18.70 4.31 -4.07
CA SER A 133 18.75 5.39 -3.07
C SER A 133 19.67 6.54 -3.45
N LEU A 134 20.62 6.32 -4.35
CA LEU A 134 21.54 7.38 -4.79
C LEU A 134 20.90 8.44 -5.67
N TYR A 135 19.75 8.14 -6.29
CA TYR A 135 19.08 9.07 -7.21
C TYR A 135 18.40 10.27 -6.56
N ASP A 136 18.43 10.38 -5.24
CA ASP A 136 18.13 11.64 -4.55
C ASP A 136 19.26 12.67 -4.75
N THR A 137 20.48 12.21 -5.04
CA THR A 137 21.68 13.05 -5.18
C THR A 137 22.33 12.96 -6.56
N LEU A 138 22.22 11.83 -7.25
CA LEU A 138 22.77 11.64 -8.58
C LEU A 138 21.82 12.16 -9.67
N PRO A 139 22.36 12.67 -10.79
CA PRO A 139 21.57 12.97 -11.96
C PRO A 139 20.91 11.69 -12.50
N LYS A 140 19.68 11.81 -12.98
CA LYS A 140 18.99 10.70 -13.63
C LYS A 140 19.53 10.50 -15.04
N GLY A 141 19.80 9.26 -15.39
CA GLY A 141 20.34 8.86 -16.67
C GLY A 141 20.26 7.34 -16.85
N ASN A 142 20.94 6.85 -17.88
CA ASN A 142 21.18 5.43 -18.09
C ASN A 142 22.51 5.07 -17.42
N ASP A 143 22.47 4.53 -16.24
CA ASP A 143 23.62 4.36 -15.38
C ASP A 143 23.95 2.88 -15.20
N LEU A 144 25.23 2.57 -15.21
CA LEU A 144 25.77 1.26 -14.85
C LEU A 144 26.52 1.38 -13.54
N PHE A 145 26.04 0.71 -12.50
CA PHE A 145 26.80 0.53 -11.24
C PHE A 145 27.50 -0.82 -11.28
N ILE A 146 28.75 -0.85 -10.89
CA ILE A 146 29.54 -2.07 -10.81
C ILE A 146 30.03 -2.21 -9.37
N TYR A 147 29.52 -3.24 -8.70
CA TYR A 147 30.03 -3.68 -7.42
C TYR A 147 31.06 -4.79 -7.61
N TRP A 148 32.25 -4.58 -7.10
CA TRP A 148 33.32 -5.55 -7.16
C TRP A 148 33.77 -5.94 -5.75
N GLY A 149 33.10 -6.95 -5.22
CA GLY A 149 33.32 -7.45 -3.86
C GLY A 149 34.11 -8.75 -3.81
N GLU A 150 34.39 -9.17 -2.61
CA GLU A 150 35.18 -10.40 -2.34
C GLU A 150 34.34 -11.67 -2.59
N GLU A 151 33.12 -11.71 -2.08
CA GLU A 151 32.25 -12.89 -2.14
C GLU A 151 31.16 -12.75 -3.19
N GLU A 152 30.76 -11.53 -3.50
CA GLU A 152 29.75 -11.22 -4.49
C GLU A 152 30.20 -10.07 -5.37
N SER A 153 29.90 -10.14 -6.67
CA SER A 153 30.17 -9.06 -7.61
C SER A 153 29.13 -9.03 -8.71
N TYR A 154 28.70 -7.84 -9.10
CA TYR A 154 27.68 -7.67 -10.13
C TYR A 154 27.76 -6.29 -10.80
N GLY A 155 27.18 -6.19 -11.99
CA GLY A 155 26.80 -4.92 -12.57
C GLY A 155 25.29 -4.77 -12.59
N VAL A 156 24.81 -3.56 -12.36
CA VAL A 156 23.38 -3.25 -12.39
C VAL A 156 23.12 -2.02 -13.24
N ILE A 157 22.07 -2.10 -14.05
CA ILE A 157 21.65 -1.04 -14.98
C ILE A 157 20.42 -0.35 -14.38
N TYR A 158 20.51 0.97 -14.30
CA TYR A 158 19.40 1.84 -13.97
C TYR A 158 19.09 2.76 -15.15
N GLN A 159 17.82 3.04 -15.41
CA GLN A 159 17.34 4.00 -16.39
C GLN A 159 16.45 5.01 -15.68
N GLU A 160 16.81 6.28 -15.72
CA GLU A 160 16.07 7.36 -15.06
C GLU A 160 15.80 7.10 -13.55
N GLY A 161 16.74 6.44 -12.89
CA GLY A 161 16.63 6.05 -11.49
C GLY A 161 15.80 4.78 -11.22
N ARG A 162 15.37 4.08 -12.27
CA ARG A 162 14.64 2.81 -12.15
C ARG A 162 15.55 1.64 -12.46
N TYR A 163 15.50 0.63 -11.64
CA TYR A 163 16.20 -0.64 -11.91
C TYR A 163 15.71 -1.28 -13.22
N ILE A 164 16.64 -1.73 -14.04
CA ILE A 164 16.37 -2.39 -15.34
C ILE A 164 16.83 -3.83 -15.33
N ALA A 165 18.06 -4.09 -14.92
CA ALA A 165 18.63 -5.42 -14.92
C ALA A 165 19.92 -5.47 -14.10
N HIS A 166 20.29 -6.64 -13.67
CA HIS A 166 21.59 -6.92 -13.11
C HIS A 166 22.30 -8.07 -13.83
N ARG A 167 23.59 -8.20 -13.61
CA ARG A 167 24.41 -9.30 -14.10
C ARG A 167 25.51 -9.61 -13.11
N GLY A 168 25.56 -10.85 -12.60
CA GLY A 168 26.68 -11.34 -11.82
C GLY A 168 27.95 -11.43 -12.64
N ILE A 169 29.06 -11.00 -12.04
CA ILE A 169 30.41 -11.06 -12.60
C ILE A 169 31.34 -11.84 -11.65
N GLU A 170 32.56 -12.12 -12.06
CA GLU A 170 33.52 -12.83 -11.22
C GLU A 170 33.90 -11.99 -10.00
N THR A 171 33.91 -12.63 -8.84
CA THR A 171 34.27 -12.00 -7.58
C THR A 171 35.78 -11.76 -7.48
N LEU A 172 36.18 -10.85 -6.62
CA LEU A 172 37.63 -10.63 -6.37
C LEU A 172 38.32 -11.90 -5.89
N THR A 173 37.66 -12.70 -5.04
CA THR A 173 38.19 -13.98 -4.59
C THR A 173 38.44 -14.94 -5.75
N SER A 174 37.48 -15.04 -6.69
CA SER A 174 37.63 -15.88 -7.89
C SER A 174 38.79 -15.40 -8.75
N ILE A 175 38.91 -14.09 -9.00
CA ILE A 175 40.01 -13.50 -9.76
C ILE A 175 41.35 -13.70 -9.06
N ALA A 176 41.41 -13.59 -7.71
CA ALA A 176 42.61 -13.83 -6.94
C ALA A 176 43.15 -15.27 -7.11
N VAL A 177 42.25 -16.25 -7.02
CA VAL A 177 42.58 -17.67 -7.24
C VAL A 177 43.14 -17.89 -8.65
N GLU A 178 42.46 -17.37 -9.68
CA GLU A 178 42.86 -17.58 -11.09
C GLU A 178 44.17 -16.85 -11.44
N THR A 179 44.43 -15.68 -10.84
CA THR A 179 45.67 -14.95 -11.05
C THR A 179 46.83 -15.42 -10.14
N GLY A 180 46.52 -16.30 -9.17
CA GLY A 180 47.49 -16.76 -8.17
C GLY A 180 47.99 -15.63 -7.27
N LEU A 181 47.18 -14.63 -7.03
CA LEU A 181 47.42 -13.54 -6.10
C LEU A 181 46.63 -13.78 -4.80
N ASP A 182 47.19 -13.34 -3.68
CA ASP A 182 46.31 -13.16 -2.51
C ASP A 182 45.39 -11.95 -2.74
N LEU A 183 44.27 -11.94 -2.03
CA LEU A 183 43.22 -10.96 -2.22
C LEU A 183 43.69 -9.52 -1.96
N ALA A 184 44.48 -9.30 -0.92
CA ALA A 184 45.00 -7.97 -0.59
C ALA A 184 45.92 -7.46 -1.67
N LYS A 185 46.78 -8.34 -2.21
CA LYS A 185 47.67 -8.01 -3.30
C LYS A 185 46.95 -7.79 -4.64
N LEU A 186 45.89 -8.56 -4.90
CA LEU A 186 44.99 -8.31 -6.04
C LEU A 186 44.38 -6.92 -5.97
N LYS A 187 43.77 -6.57 -4.83
CA LYS A 187 43.22 -5.23 -4.62
C LYS A 187 44.27 -4.16 -4.81
N GLN A 188 45.46 -4.31 -4.19
CA GLN A 188 46.56 -3.38 -4.36
C GLN A 188 46.94 -3.21 -5.83
N TYR A 189 47.01 -4.30 -6.61
CA TYR A 189 47.32 -4.21 -8.04
C TYR A 189 46.25 -3.45 -8.80
N LEU A 190 44.99 -3.71 -8.53
CA LEU A 190 43.86 -3.00 -9.16
C LEU A 190 43.90 -1.50 -8.87
N TYR A 191 44.16 -1.07 -7.64
CA TYR A 191 44.23 0.38 -7.32
C TYR A 191 45.47 1.07 -7.88
N THR A 192 46.65 0.42 -7.79
CA THR A 192 47.90 1.12 -8.07
C THR A 192 48.41 0.94 -9.50
N LYS A 193 48.26 -0.26 -10.03
CA LYS A 193 48.70 -0.61 -11.39
C LYS A 193 47.58 -0.61 -12.38
N GLY A 194 46.41 -1.02 -11.95
CA GLY A 194 45.20 -1.12 -12.79
C GLY A 194 45.38 -2.07 -13.97
N LEU A 195 44.83 -1.69 -15.09
CA LEU A 195 44.86 -2.42 -16.36
C LEU A 195 45.78 -1.71 -17.39
N ILE A 196 46.88 -1.16 -16.91
CA ILE A 196 47.88 -0.43 -17.69
C ILE A 196 49.17 -1.24 -17.67
N GLU A 197 49.59 -1.78 -18.82
CA GLU A 197 50.73 -2.67 -18.96
C GLU A 197 52.02 -2.04 -18.44
N GLU A 198 52.21 -0.75 -18.73
CA GLU A 198 53.44 0.02 -18.34
C GLU A 198 53.62 0.13 -16.82
N ASN A 199 52.59 -0.13 -16.04
CA ASN A 199 52.65 -0.10 -14.58
C ASN A 199 53.22 -1.41 -13.98
N TYR A 200 53.44 -2.45 -14.82
CA TYR A 200 53.88 -3.77 -14.38
C TYR A 200 55.36 -3.99 -14.71
N LEU A 201 56.03 -4.62 -13.78
CA LEU A 201 57.39 -5.06 -14.04
C LEU A 201 57.42 -6.25 -15.01
N PRO A 202 58.49 -6.48 -15.76
CA PRO A 202 58.57 -7.61 -16.70
C PRO A 202 58.20 -8.98 -16.10
N GLU A 203 58.59 -9.22 -14.86
CA GLU A 203 58.25 -10.45 -14.12
C GLU A 203 56.76 -10.55 -13.74
N GLU A 204 56.05 -9.44 -13.75
CA GLU A 204 54.63 -9.35 -13.38
C GLU A 204 53.69 -9.38 -14.61
N LEU A 205 54.20 -9.31 -15.83
CA LEU A 205 53.42 -9.24 -17.05
C LEU A 205 52.43 -10.40 -17.20
N ASN A 206 52.77 -11.60 -16.77
CA ASN A 206 51.84 -12.73 -16.76
C ASN A 206 50.63 -12.46 -15.84
N LYS A 207 50.83 -11.76 -14.72
CA LYS A 207 49.75 -11.38 -13.81
C LYS A 207 48.88 -10.32 -14.43
N PHE A 208 49.46 -9.34 -15.10
CA PHE A 208 48.75 -8.32 -15.85
C PHE A 208 47.83 -8.96 -16.94
N ILE A 209 48.40 -9.86 -17.76
CA ILE A 209 47.65 -10.51 -18.84
C ILE A 209 46.44 -11.27 -18.28
N LEU A 210 46.63 -12.09 -17.23
CA LEU A 210 45.53 -12.81 -16.58
C LEU A 210 44.50 -11.87 -15.98
N LEU A 211 44.94 -10.81 -15.31
CA LEU A 211 44.04 -9.83 -14.71
C LEU A 211 43.24 -9.10 -15.77
N GLN A 212 43.90 -8.62 -16.83
CA GLN A 212 43.24 -7.97 -17.95
C GLN A 212 42.20 -8.88 -18.62
N GLU A 213 42.56 -10.15 -18.85
CA GLU A 213 41.61 -11.14 -19.45
C GLU A 213 40.36 -11.32 -18.58
N ARG A 214 40.54 -11.46 -17.27
CA ARG A 214 39.40 -11.65 -16.35
C ARG A 214 38.52 -10.44 -16.27
N VAL A 215 39.11 -9.25 -16.15
CA VAL A 215 38.34 -8.00 -16.14
C VAL A 215 37.63 -7.80 -17.48
N ALA A 216 38.33 -7.99 -18.60
CA ALA A 216 37.74 -7.87 -19.94
C ALA A 216 36.54 -8.80 -20.12
N LYS A 217 36.62 -10.06 -19.69
CA LYS A 217 35.53 -11.03 -19.74
C LYS A 217 34.34 -10.60 -18.87
N ASN A 218 34.56 -9.99 -17.73
CA ASN A 218 33.50 -9.44 -16.89
C ASN A 218 32.81 -8.26 -17.57
N ILE A 219 33.58 -7.34 -18.15
CA ILE A 219 33.03 -6.21 -18.91
C ILE A 219 32.25 -6.69 -20.14
N GLU A 220 32.77 -7.67 -20.87
CA GLU A 220 32.05 -8.30 -21.97
C GLU A 220 30.68 -8.82 -21.57
N ARG A 221 30.59 -9.54 -20.46
CA ARG A 221 29.30 -10.03 -19.92
C ARG A 221 28.33 -8.89 -19.61
N LEU A 222 28.82 -7.79 -19.03
CA LEU A 222 28.00 -6.61 -18.75
C LEU A 222 27.53 -5.95 -20.05
N VAL A 223 28.40 -5.76 -21.01
CA VAL A 223 28.06 -5.19 -22.33
C VAL A 223 27.05 -6.03 -23.08
N HIS A 224 27.18 -7.35 -23.03
CA HIS A 224 26.14 -8.24 -23.60
C HIS A 224 24.78 -8.02 -22.95
N THR A 225 24.74 -7.87 -21.63
CA THR A 225 23.50 -7.58 -20.92
C THR A 225 22.92 -6.22 -21.30
N ILE A 226 23.77 -5.17 -21.38
CA ILE A 226 23.36 -3.83 -21.81
C ILE A 226 22.77 -3.88 -23.22
N ASN A 227 23.45 -4.54 -24.17
CA ASN A 227 23.00 -4.63 -25.55
C ASN A 227 21.69 -5.40 -25.69
N HIS A 228 21.49 -6.47 -24.92
CA HIS A 228 20.23 -7.19 -24.88
C HIS A 228 19.09 -6.31 -24.32
N LYS A 229 19.33 -5.60 -23.24
CA LYS A 229 18.33 -4.74 -22.61
C LYS A 229 18.07 -3.45 -23.40
N ARG A 230 19.04 -2.98 -24.21
CA ARG A 230 18.87 -1.84 -25.11
C ARG A 230 17.70 -2.02 -26.06
N GLY A 231 17.59 -3.21 -26.69
CA GLY A 231 16.49 -3.51 -27.60
C GLY A 231 15.12 -3.57 -26.90
N LEU A 232 15.08 -4.02 -25.67
CA LEU A 232 13.83 -4.21 -24.92
C LEU A 232 13.30 -2.90 -24.29
N PHE A 233 14.18 -2.07 -23.75
CA PHE A 233 13.81 -0.90 -22.96
C PHE A 233 14.15 0.44 -23.62
N GLY A 234 14.67 0.42 -24.84
CA GLY A 234 15.01 1.64 -25.58
C GLY A 234 16.19 2.42 -24.97
N LEU A 235 17.13 1.72 -24.32
CA LEU A 235 18.32 2.36 -23.80
C LEU A 235 19.14 2.96 -24.95
N THR A 236 19.39 4.26 -24.91
CA THR A 236 20.19 4.96 -25.96
C THR A 236 21.69 4.70 -25.81
N GLY A 237 22.15 4.44 -24.60
CA GLY A 237 23.55 4.18 -24.24
C GLY A 237 23.67 4.11 -22.71
N ILE A 238 24.88 4.06 -22.22
CA ILE A 238 25.20 4.26 -20.81
C ILE A 238 25.79 5.67 -20.68
N ASP A 239 25.19 6.48 -19.83
CA ASP A 239 25.60 7.87 -19.59
C ASP A 239 26.74 7.93 -18.55
N HIS A 240 26.61 7.13 -17.47
CA HIS A 240 27.61 7.05 -16.43
C HIS A 240 27.91 5.60 -16.03
N VAL A 241 29.16 5.34 -15.72
CA VAL A 241 29.60 4.10 -15.08
C VAL A 241 30.10 4.45 -13.68
N TYR A 242 29.42 3.95 -12.68
CA TYR A 242 29.79 4.10 -11.27
C TYR A 242 30.48 2.82 -10.78
N LEU A 243 31.65 2.98 -10.22
CA LEU A 243 32.42 1.86 -9.69
C LEU A 243 32.33 1.85 -8.15
N ASP A 244 31.75 0.82 -7.61
CA ASP A 244 31.74 0.52 -6.18
C ASP A 244 32.82 -0.53 -5.89
N PHE A 245 34.00 -0.01 -5.61
CA PHE A 245 35.21 -0.78 -5.33
C PHE A 245 35.98 -0.09 -4.20
N GLU A 246 35.44 -0.16 -2.99
CA GLU A 246 36.03 0.46 -1.79
C GLU A 246 36.35 1.96 -1.93
N GLY A 247 35.63 2.67 -2.82
CA GLY A 247 35.87 4.08 -3.12
C GLY A 247 37.07 4.36 -4.04
N GLU A 248 37.75 3.33 -4.50
CA GLU A 248 38.92 3.42 -5.34
C GLU A 248 38.61 3.34 -6.83
N SER A 249 39.49 3.88 -7.66
CA SER A 249 39.45 3.72 -9.12
C SER A 249 40.35 2.58 -9.56
N ILE A 250 40.08 2.03 -10.75
CA ILE A 250 40.93 1.05 -11.41
C ILE A 250 41.50 1.72 -12.66
N PRO A 251 42.78 2.15 -12.64
CA PRO A 251 43.40 2.78 -13.79
C PRO A 251 43.34 1.89 -15.04
N GLY A 252 42.98 2.45 -16.18
CA GLY A 252 42.87 1.70 -17.45
C GLY A 252 41.54 0.97 -17.67
N LEU A 253 40.62 1.01 -16.73
CA LEU A 253 39.30 0.35 -16.88
C LEU A 253 38.48 1.01 -17.98
N GLU A 254 38.58 2.34 -18.17
CA GLU A 254 37.94 3.06 -19.27
C GLU A 254 38.36 2.53 -20.63
N THR A 255 39.63 2.16 -20.79
CA THR A 255 40.14 1.60 -22.03
C THR A 255 39.50 0.25 -22.36
N VAL A 256 39.25 -0.58 -21.33
CA VAL A 256 38.54 -1.84 -21.50
C VAL A 256 37.08 -1.60 -21.92
N PHE A 257 36.39 -0.68 -21.29
CA PHE A 257 35.01 -0.33 -21.70
C PHE A 257 34.93 0.19 -23.13
N SER A 258 35.88 1.04 -23.52
CA SER A 258 35.96 1.58 -24.88
C SER A 258 36.18 0.49 -25.91
N ALA A 259 36.98 -0.54 -25.60
CA ALA A 259 37.21 -1.68 -26.47
C ALA A 259 35.92 -2.50 -26.75
N TYR A 260 34.96 -2.48 -25.83
CA TYR A 260 33.67 -3.14 -26.00
C TYR A 260 32.55 -2.20 -26.47
N GLY A 261 32.89 -1.00 -26.95
CA GLY A 261 31.93 -0.07 -27.58
C GLY A 261 31.16 0.84 -26.65
N ILE A 262 31.56 0.93 -25.38
CA ILE A 262 31.13 1.95 -24.43
C ILE A 262 32.21 3.02 -24.39
N ALA A 263 32.27 3.81 -25.47
CA ALA A 263 33.23 4.90 -25.61
C ALA A 263 32.79 6.14 -24.85
N ASP A 264 33.76 6.98 -24.49
CA ASP A 264 33.56 8.28 -23.85
C ASP A 264 32.88 8.27 -22.48
N THR A 265 32.75 7.11 -21.83
CA THR A 265 32.13 7.00 -20.51
C THR A 265 33.17 7.13 -19.43
N LYS A 266 33.01 8.15 -18.58
CA LYS A 266 33.85 8.33 -17.41
C LYS A 266 33.46 7.35 -16.32
N ILE A 267 34.42 6.60 -15.79
CA ILE A 267 34.21 5.75 -14.63
C ILE A 267 34.36 6.58 -13.36
N ILE A 268 33.32 6.59 -12.56
CA ILE A 268 33.21 7.41 -11.35
C ILE A 268 33.28 6.48 -10.15
N PRO A 269 34.33 6.54 -9.32
CA PRO A 269 34.37 5.82 -8.06
C PRO A 269 33.25 6.30 -7.15
N LEU A 270 32.49 5.35 -6.58
CA LEU A 270 31.43 5.66 -5.65
C LEU A 270 31.99 5.95 -4.26
N THR A 271 31.73 7.15 -3.79
CA THR A 271 32.09 7.60 -2.44
C THR A 271 30.95 8.42 -1.86
N LEU A 272 30.73 8.29 -0.56
CA LEU A 272 29.83 9.16 0.17
C LEU A 272 30.62 10.00 1.19
N PRO A 273 30.29 11.28 1.36
CA PRO A 273 30.91 12.11 2.38
C PRO A 273 30.75 11.49 3.77
N ASN A 274 31.81 11.45 4.56
CA ASN A 274 31.81 10.94 5.93
C ASN A 274 31.45 9.45 6.10
N VAL A 275 31.45 8.66 5.03
CA VAL A 275 31.18 7.22 5.04
C VAL A 275 32.46 6.50 4.62
N THR A 276 32.90 5.52 5.42
CA THR A 276 34.03 4.67 5.02
C THR A 276 33.61 3.72 3.89
N PRO A 277 34.52 3.31 3.01
CA PRO A 277 34.19 2.38 1.92
C PRO A 277 33.48 1.11 2.40
N VAL A 278 33.88 0.57 3.55
CA VAL A 278 33.26 -0.62 4.16
C VAL A 278 31.81 -0.38 4.59
N GLN A 279 31.45 0.87 4.89
CA GLN A 279 30.10 1.25 5.33
C GLN A 279 29.21 1.71 4.18
N PHE A 280 29.73 1.76 2.96
CA PHE A 280 29.02 2.33 1.82
C PHE A 280 27.72 1.57 1.51
N HIS A 281 27.79 0.27 1.33
CA HIS A 281 26.62 -0.59 1.07
C HIS A 281 25.63 -0.58 2.24
N GLU A 282 26.11 -0.57 3.47
CA GLU A 282 25.29 -0.46 4.67
C GLU A 282 24.46 0.84 4.65
N THR A 283 25.13 1.95 4.29
CA THR A 283 24.49 3.27 4.18
C THR A 283 23.43 3.27 3.09
N LEU A 284 23.74 2.72 1.92
CA LEU A 284 22.78 2.62 0.81
C LEU A 284 21.56 1.76 1.19
N CYS A 285 21.78 0.64 1.88
CA CYS A 285 20.67 -0.22 2.29
C CYS A 285 19.75 0.48 3.30
N ALA A 286 20.31 1.18 4.27
CA ALA A 286 19.54 1.96 5.22
C ALA A 286 18.75 3.10 4.53
N SER A 287 19.38 3.77 3.57
CA SER A 287 18.74 4.83 2.77
C SER A 287 17.64 4.28 1.86
N TYR A 288 17.88 3.13 1.23
CA TYR A 288 16.89 2.45 0.38
C TYR A 288 15.57 2.20 1.10
N LEU A 289 15.65 1.74 2.34
CA LEU A 289 14.49 1.50 3.18
C LEU A 289 13.68 2.78 3.46
N LEU A 290 14.35 3.92 3.56
CA LEU A 290 13.72 5.21 3.89
C LEU A 290 13.16 5.93 2.66
N GLN A 291 13.80 5.82 1.52
CA GLN A 291 13.58 6.67 0.36
C GLN A 291 12.72 6.00 -0.71
N VAL A 292 12.78 4.68 -0.82
CA VAL A 292 12.04 3.96 -1.86
C VAL A 292 10.62 3.67 -1.39
N GLN A 293 9.63 4.18 -2.11
CA GLN A 293 8.21 4.04 -1.77
C GLN A 293 7.71 2.59 -1.79
N SER A 294 8.28 1.76 -2.64
CA SER A 294 7.89 0.35 -2.78
C SER A 294 9.15 -0.49 -2.95
N PRO A 295 9.93 -0.71 -1.88
CA PRO A 295 11.15 -1.48 -1.97
C PRO A 295 10.84 -2.94 -2.25
N LEU A 296 11.69 -3.59 -3.08
CA LEU A 296 11.70 -5.05 -3.21
C LEU A 296 11.99 -5.65 -1.84
N ASN A 297 11.08 -6.47 -1.33
CA ASN A 297 11.20 -7.04 0.00
C ASN A 297 10.99 -8.55 0.01
N LEU A 298 12.06 -9.26 0.26
CA LEU A 298 12.10 -10.72 0.33
C LEU A 298 12.11 -11.25 1.77
N SER A 299 11.76 -10.41 2.76
CA SER A 299 11.82 -10.80 4.15
C SER A 299 10.65 -11.68 4.59
N PRO A 300 10.89 -12.96 4.97
CA PRO A 300 9.89 -13.77 5.64
C PRO A 300 9.77 -13.44 7.14
N PHE A 301 10.64 -12.55 7.65
CA PHE A 301 10.77 -12.21 9.07
C PHE A 301 10.27 -10.81 9.40
N ALA A 302 9.62 -10.15 8.44
CA ALA A 302 9.09 -8.81 8.64
C ALA A 302 8.14 -8.76 9.83
N ARG A 303 8.24 -7.71 10.62
CA ARG A 303 7.32 -7.50 11.73
C ARG A 303 5.90 -7.39 11.23
N LYS A 304 5.05 -8.21 11.79
CA LYS A 304 3.62 -8.12 11.45
C LYS A 304 3.12 -6.77 11.94
N ALA A 305 2.50 -6.01 11.05
CA ALA A 305 1.84 -4.76 11.43
C ALA A 305 0.99 -4.96 12.70
N PRO A 306 0.99 -4.00 13.65
CA PRO A 306 0.18 -4.09 14.84
C PRO A 306 -1.26 -4.47 14.49
N TRP A 307 -1.91 -5.25 15.33
CA TRP A 307 -3.22 -5.82 15.05
C TRP A 307 -4.26 -4.79 14.58
N TYR A 308 -4.18 -3.55 15.08
CA TYR A 308 -5.07 -2.44 14.73
C TYR A 308 -4.82 -1.83 13.33
N HIS A 309 -3.66 -2.11 12.72
CA HIS A 309 -3.37 -1.75 11.32
C HIS A 309 -3.76 -2.84 10.32
N ARG A 310 -3.99 -4.08 10.80
CA ARG A 310 -4.44 -5.18 9.94
C ARG A 310 -5.91 -5.00 9.58
N GLU A 311 -6.33 -5.52 8.45
CA GLU A 311 -7.74 -5.44 8.03
C GLU A 311 -8.69 -6.06 9.05
N SER A 312 -8.30 -7.20 9.65
CA SER A 312 -9.03 -7.80 10.78
C SER A 312 -9.10 -6.90 12.00
N GLY A 313 -8.05 -6.16 12.30
CA GLY A 313 -8.01 -5.22 13.41
C GLY A 313 -8.81 -3.95 13.13
N LYS A 314 -8.79 -3.45 11.90
CA LYS A 314 -9.68 -2.37 11.45
C LYS A 314 -11.14 -2.79 11.56
N PHE A 315 -11.47 -4.01 11.14
CA PHE A 315 -12.81 -4.57 11.28
C PHE A 315 -13.23 -4.69 12.76
N LEU A 316 -12.34 -5.17 13.64
CA LEU A 316 -12.58 -5.22 15.09
C LEU A 316 -12.72 -3.82 15.70
N ALA A 317 -11.93 -2.85 15.28
CA ALA A 317 -12.02 -1.46 15.72
C ALA A 317 -13.35 -0.81 15.26
N PHE A 318 -13.77 -1.06 14.02
CA PHE A 318 -15.07 -0.62 13.51
C PHE A 318 -16.23 -1.32 14.22
N GLY A 319 -16.17 -2.65 14.40
CA GLY A 319 -17.16 -3.43 15.11
C GLY A 319 -17.25 -3.05 16.59
N GLY A 320 -16.12 -2.89 17.24
CA GLY A 320 -16.04 -2.43 18.64
C GLY A 320 -16.53 -1.00 18.78
N GLY A 321 -16.19 -0.11 17.86
CA GLY A 321 -16.70 1.27 17.81
C GLY A 321 -18.22 1.32 17.61
N ALA A 322 -18.75 0.51 16.71
CA ALA A 322 -20.20 0.39 16.49
C ALA A 322 -20.92 -0.16 17.75
N MET A 323 -20.35 -1.17 18.40
CA MET A 323 -20.90 -1.74 19.61
C MET A 323 -20.89 -0.75 20.78
N LEU A 324 -19.84 0.05 20.89
CA LEU A 324 -19.71 1.13 21.89
C LEU A 324 -20.72 2.25 21.61
N LEU A 325 -20.97 2.59 20.36
CA LEU A 325 -21.98 3.55 19.92
C LEU A 325 -23.39 3.07 20.27
N VAL A 326 -23.69 1.78 20.02
CA VAL A 326 -24.97 1.17 20.41
C VAL A 326 -25.15 1.18 21.92
N LEU A 327 -24.09 0.89 22.70
CA LEU A 327 -24.10 0.97 24.17
C LEU A 327 -24.37 2.40 24.66
N ILE A 328 -23.70 3.40 24.07
CA ILE A 328 -23.92 4.81 24.42
C ILE A 328 -25.35 5.23 24.08
N ILE A 329 -25.85 4.87 22.90
CA ILE A 329 -27.23 5.17 22.52
C ILE A 329 -28.21 4.49 23.47
N SER A 330 -27.98 3.21 23.83
CA SER A 330 -28.82 2.48 24.78
C SER A 330 -28.79 3.12 26.17
N LEU A 331 -27.64 3.59 26.63
CA LEU A 331 -27.51 4.33 27.90
C LEU A 331 -28.22 5.68 27.85
N CYS A 332 -28.12 6.40 26.73
CA CYS A 332 -28.84 7.66 26.53
C CYS A 332 -30.36 7.45 26.51
N VAL A 333 -30.82 6.39 25.84
CA VAL A 333 -32.26 6.04 25.82
C VAL A 333 -32.72 5.62 27.21
N ALA A 334 -31.96 4.78 27.92
CA ALA A 334 -32.28 4.40 29.29
C ALA A 334 -32.33 5.62 30.26
N TRP A 335 -31.39 6.55 30.08
CA TRP A 335 -31.38 7.81 30.85
C TRP A 335 -32.57 8.70 30.51
N MET A 336 -32.92 8.80 29.18
CA MET A 336 -34.14 9.51 28.76
C MET A 336 -35.40 8.89 29.38
N ILE A 337 -35.54 7.56 29.34
CA ILE A 337 -36.69 6.85 29.93
C ILE A 337 -36.77 7.11 31.44
N SER A 338 -35.64 6.98 32.13
CA SER A 338 -35.58 7.28 33.58
C SER A 338 -35.93 8.73 33.88
N SER A 339 -35.47 9.68 33.07
CA SER A 339 -35.79 11.10 33.24
C SER A 339 -37.26 11.40 32.94
N GLU A 340 -37.90 10.65 32.01
CA GLU A 340 -39.33 10.75 31.74
C GLU A 340 -40.19 10.10 32.85
N GLU A 341 -39.71 9.01 33.46
CA GLU A 341 -40.39 8.41 34.62
C GLU A 341 -40.39 9.35 35.82
N THR A 342 -39.25 9.96 36.15
CA THR A 342 -39.19 10.98 37.22
C THR A 342 -40.06 12.20 36.92
N ARG A 343 -40.13 12.63 35.64
CA ARG A 343 -41.06 13.69 35.21
C ARG A 343 -42.50 13.27 35.31
N LYS A 344 -42.84 12.01 35.01
CA LYS A 344 -44.20 11.48 35.18
C LYS A 344 -44.58 11.42 36.64
N GLU A 345 -43.67 10.99 37.53
CA GLU A 345 -43.92 10.98 38.97
C GLU A 345 -44.12 12.40 39.51
N GLU A 346 -43.32 13.37 39.07
CA GLU A 346 -43.48 14.78 39.43
C GLU A 346 -44.79 15.37 38.91
N LEU A 347 -45.18 15.02 37.64
CA LEU A 347 -46.46 15.43 37.06
C LEU A 347 -47.66 14.76 37.73
N THR A 348 -47.54 13.47 38.07
CA THR A 348 -48.60 12.79 38.82
C THR A 348 -48.78 13.34 40.22
N ALA A 349 -47.65 13.66 40.91
CA ALA A 349 -47.70 14.35 42.20
C ALA A 349 -48.34 15.75 42.11
N LYS A 350 -48.01 16.51 41.05
CA LYS A 350 -48.61 17.81 40.75
C LYS A 350 -50.09 17.67 40.37
N LEU A 351 -50.43 16.62 39.61
CA LEU A 351 -51.85 16.33 39.33
C LEU A 351 -52.66 15.97 40.60
N GLU A 352 -52.04 15.22 41.48
CA GLU A 352 -52.69 14.85 42.77
C GLU A 352 -52.84 16.06 43.68
N THR A 353 -51.85 16.97 43.71
CA THR A 353 -51.99 18.25 44.43
C THR A 353 -53.04 19.15 43.78
N LEU A 354 -53.03 19.26 42.45
CA LEU A 354 -54.06 20.01 41.71
C LEU A 354 -55.49 19.39 41.87
N HIS A 355 -55.59 18.04 41.93
CA HIS A 355 -56.84 17.36 42.23
C HIS A 355 -57.33 17.67 43.68
N LYS A 356 -56.43 17.71 44.65
CA LYS A 356 -56.78 18.10 46.02
C LYS A 356 -57.17 19.57 46.11
N GLU A 357 -56.46 20.44 45.37
CA GLU A 357 -56.84 21.86 45.27
C GLU A 357 -58.15 22.08 44.50
N THR A 358 -58.35 21.34 43.40
CA THR A 358 -59.62 21.39 42.68
C THR A 358 -60.79 20.82 43.48
N ALA A 359 -60.50 19.75 44.27
CA ALA A 359 -61.51 19.21 45.18
C ALA A 359 -61.83 20.22 46.29
N SER A 360 -60.82 20.89 46.86
CA SER A 360 -61.05 21.94 47.87
C SER A 360 -61.71 23.18 47.28
N LEU A 361 -61.30 23.57 46.04
CA LEU A 361 -61.92 24.65 45.29
C LEU A 361 -63.36 24.30 44.85
N SER A 362 -63.61 23.03 44.52
CA SER A 362 -64.97 22.57 44.16
C SER A 362 -65.93 22.60 45.34
N VAL A 363 -65.39 22.34 46.56
CA VAL A 363 -66.16 22.51 47.77
C VAL A 363 -66.44 24.00 48.05
N ILE A 364 -65.44 24.87 47.80
CA ILE A 364 -65.59 26.32 47.93
C ILE A 364 -66.49 26.87 46.81
N LEU A 365 -66.34 26.38 45.59
CA LEU A 365 -67.21 26.76 44.47
C LEU A 365 -68.65 26.25 44.68
N LYS A 366 -68.82 25.05 45.23
CA LYS A 366 -70.17 24.56 45.60
C LYS A 366 -70.81 25.41 46.70
N LYS A 367 -70.01 25.95 47.58
CA LYS A 367 -70.46 26.91 48.57
C LYS A 367 -70.74 28.30 48.02
N ASN A 368 -69.91 28.70 47.04
CA ASN A 368 -70.13 29.99 46.32
C ASN A 368 -71.12 29.91 45.16
N SER A 369 -71.27 28.73 44.52
CA SER A 369 -72.29 28.56 43.47
C SER A 369 -73.71 28.55 44.00
N LEU A 370 -73.88 28.16 45.28
CA LEU A 370 -75.16 28.36 45.97
C LEU A 370 -75.46 29.85 46.25
N LEU A 371 -74.43 30.70 46.26
CA LEU A 371 -74.58 32.16 46.38
C LEU A 371 -74.59 32.88 45.04
N LEU A 372 -74.05 32.29 43.95
CA LEU A 372 -73.96 32.86 42.61
C LEU A 372 -75.07 32.34 41.65
N ALA A 373 -75.71 31.21 42.01
CA ALA A 373 -76.89 30.69 41.26
C ALA A 373 -78.06 31.62 41.21
N GLU A 374 -78.00 32.70 42.01
CA GLU A 374 -79.04 33.72 42.02
C GLU A 374 -78.76 34.94 41.14
N GLN A 375 -77.54 35.12 40.64
CA GLN A 375 -77.17 36.37 39.94
C GLN A 375 -76.60 36.28 38.51
N GLN A 376 -76.27 35.13 37.99
CA GLN A 376 -75.72 35.08 36.61
C GLN A 376 -76.26 33.95 35.71
N SER A 377 -77.47 33.79 35.66
CA SER A 377 -78.13 33.22 34.50
C SER A 377 -78.18 34.26 33.38
N LYS A 378 -77.16 34.46 32.69
CA LYS A 378 -77.18 34.94 31.26
C LYS A 378 -75.80 35.53 30.90
N ASN A 379 -75.28 34.97 29.88
CA ASN A 379 -74.27 35.48 28.97
C ASN A 379 -72.76 35.30 29.37
N LYS A 380 -72.18 34.52 28.64
CA LYS A 380 -70.79 34.41 28.13
C LYS A 380 -70.06 33.09 28.46
N ALA A 381 -70.36 32.03 27.78
CA ALA A 381 -69.57 30.85 27.75
C ALA A 381 -69.65 30.07 26.41
N VAL A 382 -69.72 30.74 25.31
CA VAL A 382 -69.77 30.03 23.99
C VAL A 382 -68.71 30.54 23.00
N GLN A 383 -67.89 31.49 23.34
CA GLN A 383 -67.03 32.12 22.34
C GLN A 383 -65.55 31.83 22.37
N GLU A 384 -65.02 31.05 23.34
CA GLU A 384 -63.59 30.76 23.44
C GLU A 384 -63.15 29.36 23.03
N GLU A 385 -64.12 28.43 22.81
CA GLU A 385 -63.76 27.04 22.44
C GLU A 385 -63.51 26.81 20.94
N ILE A 386 -63.84 27.78 20.07
CA ILE A 386 -63.75 27.61 18.63
C ILE A 386 -62.35 27.90 18.06
N THR A 387 -61.51 28.65 18.78
CA THR A 387 -60.18 29.05 18.25
C THR A 387 -59.09 28.00 18.45
N LEU A 388 -59.26 27.01 19.34
CA LEU A 388 -58.25 25.97 19.61
C LEU A 388 -58.31 24.80 18.59
N TYR A 389 -59.46 24.60 17.93
CA TYR A 389 -59.58 23.51 16.96
C TYR A 389 -58.94 23.80 15.59
N HIS A 390 -58.84 25.06 15.18
CA HIS A 390 -58.25 25.41 13.88
C HIS A 390 -56.72 25.24 13.82
N ALA A 391 -56.00 25.35 14.92
CA ALA A 391 -54.56 25.22 14.93
C ALA A 391 -54.08 23.74 14.88
N ALA A 392 -54.92 22.78 15.29
CA ALA A 392 -54.58 21.37 15.23
C ALA A 392 -54.79 20.76 13.81
N GLU A 393 -55.66 21.33 13.03
CA GLU A 393 -55.99 20.86 11.68
C GLU A 393 -54.88 21.19 10.65
N GLU A 394 -54.18 22.33 10.79
CA GLU A 394 -53.09 22.72 9.92
C GLU A 394 -51.81 21.85 10.11
N THR A 395 -51.53 21.41 11.30
CA THR A 395 -50.37 20.56 11.58
C THR A 395 -50.52 19.12 11.08
N ALA A 396 -51.75 18.60 11.08
CA ALA A 396 -52.06 17.26 10.55
C ALA A 396 -51.92 17.18 9.01
N ALA A 397 -52.30 18.24 8.32
CA ALA A 397 -52.18 18.30 6.85
C ALA A 397 -50.72 18.32 6.34
N LEU A 398 -49.78 18.92 7.09
CA LEU A 398 -48.34 18.96 6.74
C LEU A 398 -47.66 17.60 6.90
N ILE A 399 -48.10 16.78 7.86
CA ILE A 399 -47.54 15.44 8.09
C ILE A 399 -48.03 14.47 7.00
N ASP A 400 -49.26 14.62 6.53
CA ASP A 400 -49.86 13.77 5.52
C ASP A 400 -49.22 14.02 4.13
N ASP A 401 -48.88 15.28 3.79
CA ASP A 401 -48.18 15.64 2.56
C ASP A 401 -46.74 15.08 2.51
N MET A 402 -46.07 15.02 3.63
CA MET A 402 -44.73 14.41 3.71
C MET A 402 -44.78 12.88 3.57
N HIS A 403 -45.79 12.20 4.11
CA HIS A 403 -45.96 10.76 3.96
C HIS A 403 -46.34 10.37 2.53
N SER A 404 -47.20 11.11 1.87
CA SER A 404 -47.62 10.85 0.50
C SER A 404 -46.46 10.98 -0.50
N LYS A 405 -45.58 11.97 -0.32
CA LYS A 405 -44.40 12.17 -1.15
C LYS A 405 -43.36 11.05 -1.01
N ARG A 406 -43.22 10.49 0.19
CA ARG A 406 -42.33 9.32 0.44
C ARG A 406 -42.87 8.05 -0.20
N GLN A 407 -44.19 7.80 -0.08
CA GLN A 407 -44.83 6.64 -0.69
C GLN A 407 -44.76 6.72 -2.22
N GLN A 408 -44.95 7.88 -2.81
CA GLN A 408 -44.87 8.05 -4.25
C GLN A 408 -43.46 7.79 -4.81
N PHE A 409 -42.42 8.19 -4.09
CA PHE A 409 -41.03 7.90 -4.48
C PHE A 409 -40.73 6.39 -4.49
N LEU A 410 -41.20 5.65 -3.51
CA LEU A 410 -41.09 4.19 -3.44
C LEU A 410 -41.89 3.50 -4.55
N LEU A 411 -43.12 3.96 -4.80
CA LEU A 411 -44.00 3.41 -5.84
C LEU A 411 -43.42 3.64 -7.24
N ASP A 412 -42.91 4.82 -7.54
CA ASP A 412 -42.32 5.13 -8.83
C ASP A 412 -41.08 4.25 -9.10
N THR A 413 -40.24 4.09 -8.08
CA THR A 413 -39.01 3.29 -8.20
C THR A 413 -39.32 1.80 -8.36
N THR A 414 -40.29 1.28 -7.60
CA THR A 414 -40.70 -0.14 -7.70
C THR A 414 -41.42 -0.42 -9.00
N ALA A 415 -42.21 0.53 -9.51
CA ALA A 415 -42.88 0.42 -10.80
C ALA A 415 -41.89 0.35 -11.98
N GLU A 416 -40.81 1.17 -11.95
CA GLU A 416 -39.80 1.11 -12.99
C GLU A 416 -38.92 -0.15 -12.87
N LEU A 417 -38.57 -0.62 -11.68
CA LEU A 417 -37.95 -1.92 -11.48
C LEU A 417 -38.78 -3.06 -12.06
N GLY A 418 -40.11 -3.06 -11.79
CA GLY A 418 -41.03 -4.04 -12.31
C GLY A 418 -41.16 -3.99 -13.84
N ARG A 419 -41.15 -2.80 -14.43
CA ARG A 419 -41.26 -2.58 -15.88
C ARG A 419 -40.14 -3.23 -16.67
N TYR A 420 -38.93 -3.17 -16.13
CA TYR A 420 -37.73 -3.76 -16.76
C TYR A 420 -37.41 -5.15 -16.19
N ARG A 421 -38.26 -5.69 -15.30
CA ARG A 421 -38.06 -6.99 -14.63
C ARG A 421 -36.69 -7.11 -13.95
N LEU A 422 -36.25 -6.03 -13.31
CA LEU A 422 -35.03 -5.97 -12.52
C LEU A 422 -35.34 -6.26 -11.06
N GLY A 423 -34.44 -6.99 -10.41
CA GLY A 423 -34.49 -7.20 -8.97
C GLY A 423 -33.75 -6.11 -8.23
N ALA A 424 -34.22 -5.74 -7.06
CA ALA A 424 -33.43 -4.92 -6.11
C ALA A 424 -33.10 -5.78 -4.88
N MET A 425 -31.82 -5.92 -4.59
CA MET A 425 -31.35 -6.62 -3.39
C MET A 425 -31.41 -5.73 -2.15
N LEU A 426 -31.24 -4.45 -2.35
CA LEU A 426 -31.27 -3.46 -1.27
C LEU A 426 -31.90 -2.18 -1.81
N MET A 427 -32.82 -1.62 -1.03
CA MET A 427 -33.42 -0.31 -1.26
C MET A 427 -33.28 0.48 0.05
N GLU A 428 -32.51 1.51 0.03
CA GLU A 428 -32.26 2.35 1.20
C GLU A 428 -32.58 3.80 0.90
N GLN A 429 -33.54 4.34 1.62
CA GLN A 429 -33.94 5.73 1.48
C GLN A 429 -33.24 6.59 2.52
N ASN A 430 -32.16 7.27 2.11
CA ASN A 430 -31.30 8.07 2.99
C ASN A 430 -31.96 9.40 3.42
N SER A 431 -32.91 9.90 2.63
CA SER A 431 -33.63 11.14 2.92
C SER A 431 -34.95 11.18 2.16
N SER A 432 -35.79 12.20 2.39
CA SER A 432 -37.00 12.44 1.60
C SER A 432 -36.72 12.70 0.11
N LYS A 433 -35.47 12.97 -0.25
CA LYS A 433 -35.05 13.32 -1.61
C LYS A 433 -34.05 12.34 -2.22
N GLN A 434 -33.56 11.35 -1.47
CA GLN A 434 -32.44 10.52 -1.92
C GLN A 434 -32.65 9.05 -1.58
N MET A 435 -32.43 8.16 -2.55
CA MET A 435 -32.52 6.71 -2.40
C MET A 435 -31.34 6.02 -3.08
N SER A 436 -30.88 4.95 -2.49
CA SER A 436 -29.86 4.05 -3.03
C SER A 436 -30.47 2.68 -3.31
N LEU A 437 -30.21 2.12 -4.49
CA LEU A 437 -30.76 0.87 -4.96
C LEU A 437 -29.63 -0.05 -5.40
N LEU A 438 -29.51 -1.22 -4.83
CA LEU A 438 -28.67 -2.27 -5.38
C LEU A 438 -29.49 -3.11 -6.35
N VAL A 439 -29.36 -2.83 -7.63
CA VAL A 439 -30.12 -3.44 -8.71
C VAL A 439 -29.40 -4.66 -9.25
N VAL A 440 -30.13 -5.72 -9.49
CA VAL A 440 -29.63 -6.99 -10.04
C VAL A 440 -30.35 -7.26 -11.38
N SER A 441 -29.57 -7.57 -12.40
CA SER A 441 -30.03 -7.94 -13.73
C SER A 441 -29.46 -9.26 -14.18
N ASP A 442 -30.22 -10.04 -14.96
CA ASP A 442 -29.73 -11.27 -15.58
C ASP A 442 -28.60 -10.95 -16.58
N TYR A 443 -27.62 -11.87 -16.74
CA TYR A 443 -26.45 -11.77 -17.62
C TYR A 443 -26.80 -11.32 -19.05
N ARG A 444 -27.98 -11.67 -19.57
CA ARG A 444 -28.41 -11.30 -20.92
C ARG A 444 -29.08 -9.92 -21.03
N LYS A 445 -29.23 -9.21 -19.92
CA LYS A 445 -30.04 -8.00 -19.83
C LYS A 445 -29.34 -6.81 -19.19
N ARG A 446 -28.02 -6.70 -19.42
CA ARG A 446 -27.19 -5.59 -18.90
C ARG A 446 -27.80 -4.21 -19.23
N ASP A 447 -28.32 -4.06 -20.45
CA ASP A 447 -28.89 -2.78 -20.93
C ASP A 447 -30.14 -2.36 -20.19
N ASP A 448 -30.81 -3.25 -19.47
CA ASP A 448 -32.03 -2.94 -18.76
C ASP A 448 -31.78 -2.09 -17.50
N ILE A 449 -30.55 -2.13 -16.96
CA ILE A 449 -30.13 -1.20 -15.89
C ILE A 449 -30.03 0.24 -16.42
N ALA A 450 -29.53 0.43 -17.63
CA ALA A 450 -29.46 1.74 -18.27
C ALA A 450 -30.90 2.25 -18.62
N LYS A 451 -31.79 1.34 -19.03
CA LYS A 451 -33.21 1.68 -19.27
C LYS A 451 -33.93 2.06 -17.99
N LEU A 452 -33.66 1.38 -16.88
CA LEU A 452 -34.17 1.77 -15.55
C LEU A 452 -33.78 3.21 -15.22
N MET A 453 -32.48 3.54 -15.39
CA MET A 453 -31.98 4.89 -15.12
C MET A 453 -32.70 5.92 -16.01
N SER A 454 -32.83 5.62 -17.31
CA SER A 454 -33.54 6.49 -18.24
C SER A 454 -35.04 6.63 -17.90
N GLY A 455 -35.67 5.55 -17.42
CA GLY A 455 -37.05 5.56 -16.96
C GLY A 455 -37.28 6.44 -15.73
N LEU A 456 -36.33 6.41 -14.79
CA LEU A 456 -36.38 7.28 -13.62
C LEU A 456 -36.16 8.76 -14.00
N TYR A 457 -35.21 9.05 -14.92
CA TYR A 457 -35.08 10.40 -15.48
C TYR A 457 -36.37 10.90 -16.15
N ALA A 458 -37.03 10.05 -16.93
CA ALA A 458 -38.28 10.41 -17.60
C ALA A 458 -39.43 10.72 -16.63
N ARG A 459 -39.37 10.21 -15.38
CA ARG A 459 -40.32 10.54 -14.31
C ARG A 459 -39.95 11.80 -13.51
N GLY A 460 -38.89 12.49 -13.89
CA GLY A 460 -38.50 13.78 -13.32
C GLY A 460 -37.54 13.73 -12.13
N TYR A 461 -36.81 12.59 -11.93
CA TYR A 461 -35.73 12.52 -10.98
C TYR A 461 -34.50 13.24 -11.54
N GLN A 462 -33.91 14.14 -10.73
CA GLN A 462 -32.91 15.10 -11.21
C GLN A 462 -31.54 14.50 -11.38
N ASP A 463 -31.20 13.50 -10.57
CA ASP A 463 -29.89 12.86 -10.61
C ASP A 463 -30.01 11.37 -10.36
N VAL A 464 -29.68 10.57 -11.38
CA VAL A 464 -29.69 9.11 -11.31
C VAL A 464 -28.31 8.60 -11.75
N GLN A 465 -27.51 8.17 -10.81
CA GLN A 465 -26.12 7.80 -11.05
C GLN A 465 -25.84 6.35 -10.70
N THR A 466 -24.93 5.73 -11.44
CA THR A 466 -24.28 4.49 -11.06
C THR A 466 -22.78 4.59 -11.31
N HIS A 467 -21.98 4.05 -10.39
CA HIS A 467 -20.53 4.09 -10.55
C HIS A 467 -20.00 2.91 -11.37
N GLU A 468 -20.64 1.77 -11.27
CA GLU A 468 -20.14 0.55 -11.88
C GLU A 468 -21.24 -0.49 -12.02
N ILE A 469 -21.21 -1.26 -13.12
CA ILE A 469 -22.05 -2.44 -13.32
C ILE A 469 -21.11 -3.65 -13.26
N LYS A 470 -21.16 -4.40 -12.16
CA LYS A 470 -20.31 -5.57 -11.94
C LYS A 470 -21.02 -6.86 -12.29
N LEU A 471 -20.29 -7.77 -12.90
CA LEU A 471 -20.74 -9.15 -13.08
C LEU A 471 -20.47 -9.91 -11.77
N ASP A 472 -21.45 -10.69 -11.33
CA ASP A 472 -21.32 -11.53 -10.14
C ASP A 472 -20.30 -12.67 -10.38
N ASN A 473 -19.67 -13.14 -9.29
CA ASN A 473 -18.65 -14.19 -9.33
C ASN A 473 -19.09 -15.49 -10.02
N ASN A 474 -20.39 -15.72 -10.11
CA ASN A 474 -20.96 -16.88 -10.83
C ASN A 474 -21.28 -16.61 -12.30
N ASN A 475 -20.94 -15.45 -12.84
CA ASN A 475 -21.22 -15.00 -14.21
C ASN A 475 -22.69 -15.10 -14.65
N THR A 476 -23.62 -15.02 -13.71
CA THR A 476 -25.05 -15.19 -13.98
C THR A 476 -25.85 -13.90 -13.91
N THR A 477 -25.39 -12.93 -13.15
CA THR A 477 -26.11 -11.68 -12.93
C THR A 477 -25.18 -10.46 -12.91
N TYR A 478 -25.71 -9.31 -13.30
CA TYR A 478 -25.09 -8.00 -13.13
C TYR A 478 -25.63 -7.30 -11.90
N ASN A 479 -24.77 -6.73 -11.09
CA ASN A 479 -25.08 -5.92 -9.92
C ASN A 479 -24.66 -4.48 -10.15
N SER A 480 -25.50 -3.53 -9.78
CA SER A 480 -25.20 -2.10 -9.88
C SER A 480 -25.84 -1.31 -8.75
N LEU A 481 -25.07 -0.45 -8.11
CA LEU A 481 -25.59 0.48 -7.12
C LEU A 481 -26.04 1.77 -7.83
N VAL A 482 -27.34 1.94 -7.91
CA VAL A 482 -27.97 3.13 -8.51
C VAL A 482 -28.40 4.08 -7.40
N LYS A 483 -27.91 5.31 -7.44
CA LYS A 483 -28.35 6.40 -6.56
C LYS A 483 -29.34 7.27 -7.31
N VAL A 484 -30.46 7.57 -6.68
CA VAL A 484 -31.54 8.35 -7.26
C VAL A 484 -31.80 9.54 -6.36
N THR A 485 -31.86 10.73 -6.94
CA THR A 485 -32.18 11.98 -6.24
C THR A 485 -33.39 12.64 -6.93
N ARG A 486 -34.35 13.11 -6.12
CA ARG A 486 -35.55 13.78 -6.59
C ARG A 486 -35.39 15.29 -6.62
#